data_efc87bc03d0843ab9cbc2be66aed223e
#
_entry.id   efc87bc03d0843ab9cbc2be66aed223e
#
_cell.length_a   1.000
_cell.length_b   1.000
_cell.length_c   1.000
_cell.angle_alpha   90.00
_cell.angle_beta   90.00
_cell.angle_gamma   90.00
#
_symmetry.space_group_name_H-M   'P 1'
#
loop_
_entity.id
_entity.type
_entity.pdbx_description
1 polymer ?
#
loop_
_entity_poly.entity_id
_entity_poly.type
_entity_poly.pdbx_seq_one_letter_code
_entity_poly.pdbx_strand_id
1 'polypeptide(L)'
;MARPPLRKKLVLAVIDSLKPDMLDLAIEEGRAPALEALRDRGTYVRDCLSTFPSVTPVASAAIATGCGPGEHHIPSMNWYHRGEERYVEYGSSFQATRAFGVVRSLYDTVYNMNMAHLSRARRTVFEHLDDADVRTACTTWLIYRGHTRHDPSGASVYRRIAEAAQFRHPVYGARELFYADLFDSQDTGCTSALGMPGQRDRHTGCVGAYLVEHGLFDFLLFSLPDNDTHSHRAGPDGQVVSIAEADRALERVVHVAGGVESFLEDHTVIVMSDHSQTDVTDSVNLAEAFAEARVLAPSDPAPVEAELAVCPAARSAMVYALDEGRAGALVDAAADTLAEVEGVDLVA
;
A
#
# COMPACT_ATOMS: atom_id res chain seq x y z
N MET A 1 -34.91 7.52 -10.17
CA MET A 1 -35.19 6.08 -10.16
C MET A 1 -34.40 5.47 -9.01
N ALA A 2 -35.02 4.79 -8.06
CA ALA A 2 -34.31 4.07 -7.01
C ALA A 2 -33.44 2.96 -7.65
N ARG A 3 -32.18 2.90 -7.28
CA ARG A 3 -31.24 1.89 -7.76
C ARG A 3 -31.69 0.51 -7.24
N PRO A 4 -31.68 -0.56 -8.05
CA PRO A 4 -31.94 -1.89 -7.51
C PRO A 4 -30.89 -2.20 -6.43
N PRO A 5 -31.30 -2.86 -5.32
CA PRO A 5 -30.35 -3.23 -4.28
C PRO A 5 -29.26 -4.11 -4.87
N LEU A 6 -28.01 -3.88 -4.43
CA LEU A 6 -26.88 -4.76 -4.76
C LEU A 6 -27.26 -6.18 -4.30
N ARG A 7 -27.08 -7.16 -5.17
CA ARG A 7 -27.41 -8.56 -4.84
C ARG A 7 -26.54 -9.10 -3.71
N LYS A 8 -25.27 -8.68 -3.67
CA LYS A 8 -24.29 -9.03 -2.64
C LYS A 8 -23.37 -7.83 -2.38
N LYS A 9 -22.86 -7.74 -1.17
CA LYS A 9 -21.78 -6.82 -0.81
C LYS A 9 -20.45 -7.34 -1.40
N LEU A 10 -19.48 -6.47 -1.61
CA LEU A 10 -18.17 -6.85 -2.13
C LEU A 10 -17.09 -6.63 -1.06
N VAL A 11 -16.32 -7.68 -0.79
CA VAL A 11 -15.09 -7.60 0.01
C VAL A 11 -13.89 -7.82 -0.93
N LEU A 12 -13.05 -6.81 -1.04
CA LEU A 12 -11.75 -6.89 -1.72
C LEU A 12 -10.68 -7.03 -0.64
N ALA A 13 -10.21 -8.26 -0.41
CA ALA A 13 -9.15 -8.57 0.53
C ALA A 13 -7.80 -8.55 -0.20
N VAL A 14 -6.90 -7.67 0.26
CA VAL A 14 -5.54 -7.58 -0.28
C VAL A 14 -4.55 -8.05 0.78
N ILE A 15 -3.87 -9.16 0.51
CA ILE A 15 -2.77 -9.68 1.33
C ILE A 15 -1.47 -9.22 0.68
N ASP A 16 -0.81 -8.26 1.32
CA ASP A 16 0.39 -7.62 0.81
C ASP A 16 1.50 -8.64 0.56
N SER A 17 2.10 -8.61 -0.64
CA SER A 17 3.22 -9.48 -1.00
C SER A 17 2.92 -10.98 -1.05
N LEU A 18 1.66 -11.41 -1.10
CA LEU A 18 1.28 -12.83 -1.08
C LEU A 18 1.90 -13.59 -2.26
N LYS A 19 2.71 -14.62 -1.96
CA LYS A 19 3.31 -15.51 -2.95
C LYS A 19 2.42 -16.75 -3.15
N PRO A 20 2.02 -17.09 -4.40
CA PRO A 20 1.12 -18.22 -4.64
C PRO A 20 1.64 -19.54 -4.09
N ASP A 21 2.94 -19.84 -4.25
CA ASP A 21 3.55 -21.06 -3.72
C ASP A 21 3.43 -21.17 -2.20
N MET A 22 3.55 -20.03 -1.51
CA MET A 22 3.46 -19.99 -0.05
C MET A 22 2.02 -20.08 0.44
N LEU A 23 1.05 -19.57 -0.34
CA LEU A 23 -0.36 -19.80 -0.08
C LEU A 23 -0.71 -21.29 -0.20
N ASP A 24 -0.28 -21.92 -1.29
CA ASP A 24 -0.51 -23.36 -1.50
C ASP A 24 0.09 -24.17 -0.36
N LEU A 25 1.33 -23.87 0.05
CA LEU A 25 2.00 -24.54 1.18
C LEU A 25 1.27 -24.31 2.51
N ALA A 26 0.81 -23.08 2.78
CA ALA A 26 0.06 -22.77 3.99
C ALA A 26 -1.27 -23.54 4.08
N ILE A 27 -1.92 -23.74 2.94
CA ILE A 27 -3.14 -24.55 2.84
C ILE A 27 -2.81 -26.04 3.03
N GLU A 28 -1.77 -26.57 2.37
CA GLU A 28 -1.32 -27.95 2.53
C GLU A 28 -0.95 -28.29 3.99
N GLU A 29 -0.38 -27.35 4.71
CA GLU A 29 -0.08 -27.46 6.14
C GLU A 29 -1.29 -27.27 7.07
N GLY A 30 -2.49 -26.98 6.51
CA GLY A 30 -3.71 -26.70 7.28
C GLY A 30 -3.66 -25.42 8.08
N ARG A 31 -2.85 -24.44 7.67
CA ARG A 31 -2.62 -23.15 8.38
C ARG A 31 -3.46 -21.99 7.85
N ALA A 32 -4.16 -22.19 6.73
CA ALA A 32 -4.97 -21.18 6.08
C ALA A 32 -6.38 -21.70 5.72
N PRO A 33 -7.17 -22.16 6.72
CA PRO A 33 -8.46 -22.82 6.47
C PRO A 33 -9.53 -21.88 5.88
N ALA A 34 -9.53 -20.58 6.20
CA ALA A 34 -10.47 -19.64 5.60
C ALA A 34 -10.15 -19.38 4.13
N LEU A 35 -8.87 -19.19 3.79
CA LEU A 35 -8.40 -19.04 2.41
C LEU A 35 -8.62 -20.31 1.59
N GLU A 36 -8.38 -21.51 2.17
CA GLU A 36 -8.71 -22.79 1.56
C GLU A 36 -10.20 -22.88 1.21
N ALA A 37 -11.05 -22.57 2.18
CA ALA A 37 -12.50 -22.63 2.00
C ALA A 37 -12.99 -21.65 0.92
N LEU A 38 -12.38 -20.46 0.79
CA LEU A 38 -12.66 -19.50 -0.29
C LEU A 38 -12.15 -19.97 -1.64
N ARG A 39 -10.93 -20.54 -1.68
CA ARG A 39 -10.33 -21.10 -2.90
C ARG A 39 -11.19 -22.25 -3.47
N ASP A 40 -11.63 -23.16 -2.62
CA ASP A 40 -12.41 -24.34 -3.02
C ASP A 40 -13.80 -23.99 -3.58
N ARG A 41 -14.34 -22.81 -3.21
CA ARG A 41 -15.65 -22.31 -3.67
C ARG A 41 -15.55 -21.26 -4.76
N GLY A 42 -14.34 -20.84 -5.09
CA GLY A 42 -14.04 -19.76 -6.01
C GLY A 42 -13.30 -20.18 -7.26
N THR A 43 -12.73 -19.18 -7.91
CA THR A 43 -11.79 -19.35 -9.01
C THR A 43 -10.42 -18.87 -8.56
N TYR A 44 -9.43 -19.74 -8.62
CA TYR A 44 -8.05 -19.40 -8.29
C TYR A 44 -7.24 -19.12 -9.56
N VAL A 45 -6.74 -17.91 -9.68
CA VAL A 45 -5.85 -17.48 -10.78
C VAL A 45 -4.46 -17.27 -10.18
N ARG A 46 -3.57 -18.23 -10.44
CA ARG A 46 -2.22 -18.23 -9.89
C ARG A 46 -1.30 -17.21 -10.59
N ASP A 47 -1.42 -17.13 -11.92
CA ASP A 47 -0.58 -16.31 -12.78
C ASP A 47 -1.20 -14.92 -12.94
N CYS A 48 -1.10 -14.10 -11.90
CA CYS A 48 -1.54 -12.71 -11.90
C CYS A 48 -0.33 -11.79 -11.89
N LEU A 49 -0.30 -10.80 -12.77
CA LEU A 49 0.80 -9.84 -12.88
C LEU A 49 0.46 -8.54 -12.16
N SER A 50 1.40 -8.05 -11.36
CA SER A 50 1.31 -6.74 -10.76
C SER A 50 1.68 -5.63 -11.77
N THR A 51 1.42 -4.38 -11.40
CA THR A 51 1.91 -3.20 -12.12
C THR A 51 3.43 -3.07 -11.99
N PHE A 52 4.04 -2.27 -12.88
CA PHE A 52 5.46 -1.91 -12.77
C PHE A 52 5.61 -0.41 -12.45
N PRO A 53 6.48 -0.02 -11.51
CA PRO A 53 7.23 -0.87 -10.56
C PRO A 53 6.30 -1.63 -9.59
N SER A 54 6.63 -2.88 -9.28
CA SER A 54 5.83 -3.74 -8.41
C SER A 54 6.19 -3.51 -6.93
N VAL A 55 5.79 -2.36 -6.43
CA VAL A 55 5.97 -1.93 -5.03
C VAL A 55 4.64 -1.43 -4.47
N THR A 56 4.43 -1.61 -3.16
CA THR A 56 3.13 -1.38 -2.50
C THR A 56 2.45 -0.05 -2.86
N PRO A 57 3.09 1.14 -2.85
CA PRO A 57 2.39 2.39 -3.17
C PRO A 57 1.86 2.46 -4.62
N VAL A 58 2.64 1.93 -5.57
CA VAL A 58 2.27 1.93 -7.00
C VAL A 58 1.13 0.96 -7.24
N ALA A 59 1.24 -0.27 -6.73
CA ALA A 59 0.21 -1.29 -6.85
C ALA A 59 -1.08 -0.87 -6.11
N SER A 60 -0.95 -0.30 -4.91
CA SER A 60 -2.08 0.25 -4.16
C SER A 60 -2.81 1.35 -4.93
N ALA A 61 -2.07 2.25 -5.57
CA ALA A 61 -2.66 3.30 -6.39
C ALA A 61 -3.34 2.73 -7.64
N ALA A 62 -2.73 1.73 -8.29
CA ALA A 62 -3.31 1.05 -9.45
C ALA A 62 -4.61 0.31 -9.08
N ILE A 63 -4.63 -0.42 -7.96
CA ILE A 63 -5.83 -1.11 -7.45
C ILE A 63 -6.95 -0.11 -7.13
N ALA A 64 -6.61 1.00 -6.48
CA ALA A 64 -7.59 1.99 -6.07
C ALA A 64 -8.13 2.84 -7.21
N THR A 65 -7.38 3.04 -8.31
CA THR A 65 -7.76 3.95 -9.41
C THR A 65 -8.07 3.23 -10.72
N GLY A 66 -7.66 1.98 -10.88
CA GLY A 66 -7.74 1.25 -12.13
C GLY A 66 -6.79 1.78 -13.23
N CYS A 67 -5.76 2.54 -12.86
CA CYS A 67 -4.85 3.22 -13.77
C CYS A 67 -3.39 2.85 -13.47
N GLY A 68 -2.51 3.03 -14.46
CA GLY A 68 -1.07 2.88 -14.28
C GLY A 68 -0.39 4.11 -13.67
N PRO A 69 0.91 4.00 -13.30
CA PRO A 69 1.66 5.06 -12.61
C PRO A 69 1.76 6.37 -13.38
N GLY A 70 1.80 6.33 -14.71
CA GLY A 70 1.77 7.53 -15.55
C GLY A 70 0.48 8.34 -15.47
N GLU A 71 -0.60 7.76 -14.96
CA GLU A 71 -1.90 8.41 -14.83
C GLU A 71 -2.24 8.74 -13.37
N HIS A 72 -1.96 7.84 -12.43
CA HIS A 72 -2.23 8.08 -11.01
C HIS A 72 -1.11 8.87 -10.29
N HIS A 73 0.06 9.04 -10.90
CA HIS A 73 1.19 9.87 -10.44
C HIS A 73 1.87 9.39 -9.15
N ILE A 74 1.71 8.15 -8.75
CA ILE A 74 2.53 7.51 -7.71
C ILE A 74 3.53 6.61 -8.42
N PRO A 75 4.74 7.10 -8.73
CA PRO A 75 5.63 6.40 -9.63
C PRO A 75 6.48 5.32 -8.97
N SER A 76 6.69 5.42 -7.64
CA SER A 76 7.54 4.50 -6.89
C SER A 76 7.34 4.62 -5.39
N MET A 77 8.02 3.79 -4.61
CA MET A 77 8.17 3.89 -3.16
C MET A 77 9.05 5.10 -2.76
N ASN A 78 10.11 5.33 -3.54
CA ASN A 78 11.00 6.48 -3.43
C ASN A 78 11.12 7.15 -4.80
N TRP A 79 10.94 8.46 -4.87
CA TRP A 79 10.95 9.23 -6.11
C TRP A 79 11.24 10.71 -5.88
N TYR A 80 11.60 11.44 -6.94
CA TYR A 80 11.84 12.87 -6.87
C TYR A 80 10.62 13.65 -7.35
N HIS A 81 10.02 14.46 -6.46
CA HIS A 81 8.88 15.32 -6.79
C HIS A 81 9.37 16.65 -7.35
N ARG A 82 9.26 16.83 -8.69
CA ARG A 82 9.77 18.04 -9.37
C ARG A 82 9.15 19.32 -8.86
N GLY A 83 7.83 19.35 -8.60
CA GLY A 83 7.14 20.55 -8.13
C GLY A 83 7.44 20.93 -6.67
N GLU A 84 7.84 19.95 -5.85
CA GLU A 84 8.28 20.18 -4.46
C GLU A 84 9.81 20.22 -4.33
N GLU A 85 10.51 19.96 -5.42
CA GLU A 85 11.98 19.95 -5.55
C GLU A 85 12.67 19.12 -4.46
N ARG A 86 12.12 17.93 -4.17
CA ARG A 86 12.61 17.04 -3.11
C ARG A 86 12.35 15.57 -3.39
N TYR A 87 13.05 14.73 -2.65
CA TYR A 87 12.67 13.33 -2.56
C TYR A 87 11.36 13.14 -1.79
N VAL A 88 10.56 12.18 -2.26
CA VAL A 88 9.40 11.62 -1.56
C VAL A 88 9.75 10.18 -1.17
N GLU A 89 9.43 9.80 0.05
CA GLU A 89 9.72 8.49 0.62
C GLU A 89 8.50 8.00 1.41
N TYR A 90 7.97 6.82 1.05
CA TYR A 90 6.76 6.26 1.64
C TYR A 90 7.02 5.12 2.63
N GLY A 91 8.19 5.07 3.24
CA GLY A 91 8.52 4.08 4.26
C GLY A 91 9.10 2.77 3.71
N SER A 92 9.91 2.85 2.64
CA SER A 92 10.56 1.70 2.01
C SER A 92 11.42 0.87 2.96
N SER A 93 12.09 1.52 3.90
CA SER A 93 12.87 0.89 4.96
C SER A 93 13.08 1.85 6.12
N PHE A 94 13.42 1.31 7.31
CA PHE A 94 13.76 2.15 8.46
C PHE A 94 14.99 3.04 8.17
N GLN A 95 15.96 2.53 7.43
CA GLN A 95 17.17 3.28 7.06
C GLN A 95 16.83 4.43 6.10
N ALA A 96 16.06 4.17 5.05
CA ALA A 96 15.60 5.19 4.12
C ALA A 96 14.73 6.24 4.84
N THR A 97 13.73 5.80 5.58
CA THR A 97 12.85 6.69 6.37
C THR A 97 13.65 7.61 7.30
N ARG A 98 14.71 7.10 7.91
CA ARG A 98 15.62 7.90 8.76
C ARG A 98 16.44 8.89 7.93
N ALA A 99 16.93 8.49 6.76
CA ALA A 99 17.73 9.35 5.88
C ALA A 99 16.93 10.53 5.32
N PHE A 100 15.65 10.29 4.95
CA PHE A 100 14.75 11.32 4.43
C PHE A 100 13.99 12.10 5.52
N GLY A 101 14.04 11.64 6.76
CA GLY A 101 13.34 12.23 7.91
C GLY A 101 12.05 11.49 8.25
N VAL A 102 12.04 10.83 9.41
CA VAL A 102 10.94 9.95 9.85
C VAL A 102 9.57 10.62 9.83
N VAL A 103 9.45 11.82 10.40
CA VAL A 103 8.16 12.55 10.45
C VAL A 103 7.69 12.92 9.05
N ARG A 104 8.60 13.33 8.17
CA ARG A 104 8.28 13.69 6.79
C ARG A 104 7.80 12.48 5.99
N SER A 105 8.52 11.36 6.05
CA SER A 105 8.13 10.12 5.34
C SER A 105 6.77 9.61 5.81
N LEU A 106 6.51 9.63 7.12
CA LEU A 106 5.20 9.28 7.65
C LEU A 106 4.11 10.27 7.21
N TYR A 107 4.41 11.58 7.17
CA TYR A 107 3.46 12.57 6.70
C TYR A 107 3.17 12.42 5.20
N ASP A 108 4.19 12.13 4.38
CA ASP A 108 4.03 11.83 2.97
C ASP A 108 3.13 10.59 2.77
N THR A 109 3.31 9.54 3.57
CA THR A 109 2.51 8.31 3.49
C THR A 109 1.07 8.54 3.96
N VAL A 110 0.88 9.17 5.12
CA VAL A 110 -0.45 9.35 5.72
C VAL A 110 -1.28 10.39 4.99
N TYR A 111 -0.68 11.54 4.63
CA TYR A 111 -1.42 12.67 4.06
C TYR A 111 -1.13 12.90 2.58
N ASN A 112 0.14 13.19 2.24
CA ASN A 112 0.46 13.69 0.92
C ASN A 112 0.19 12.69 -0.19
N MET A 113 0.38 11.40 0.04
CA MET A 113 0.08 10.35 -0.92
C MET A 113 -1.35 10.49 -1.46
N ASN A 114 -2.34 10.65 -0.59
CA ASN A 114 -3.74 10.77 -0.95
C ASN A 114 -4.16 12.19 -1.36
N MET A 115 -3.62 13.21 -0.65
CA MET A 115 -4.13 14.57 -0.75
C MET A 115 -3.36 15.44 -1.74
N ALA A 116 -2.09 15.11 -2.02
CA ALA A 116 -1.21 15.92 -2.87
C ALA A 116 -0.61 15.14 -4.05
N HIS A 117 -0.09 13.93 -3.82
CA HIS A 117 0.69 13.21 -4.82
C HIS A 117 -0.21 12.39 -5.78
N LEU A 118 -1.25 11.73 -5.28
CA LEU A 118 -2.20 11.01 -6.13
C LEU A 118 -2.93 11.98 -7.06
N SER A 119 -2.88 11.71 -8.36
CA SER A 119 -3.47 12.56 -9.41
C SER A 119 -4.92 12.92 -9.10
N ARG A 120 -5.24 14.21 -9.19
CA ARG A 120 -6.62 14.71 -9.06
C ARG A 120 -7.47 14.41 -10.29
N ALA A 121 -6.84 14.12 -11.42
CA ALA A 121 -7.54 13.76 -12.65
C ALA A 121 -8.04 12.30 -12.64
N ARG A 122 -7.52 11.48 -11.73
CA ARG A 122 -7.92 10.07 -11.59
C ARG A 122 -8.66 9.87 -10.26
N ARG A 123 -9.87 9.34 -10.37
CA ARG A 123 -10.73 9.07 -9.24
C ARG A 123 -10.42 7.68 -8.68
N THR A 124 -10.55 7.54 -7.37
CA THR A 124 -10.45 6.25 -6.72
C THR A 124 -11.76 5.46 -6.79
N VAL A 125 -11.69 4.17 -6.53
CA VAL A 125 -12.87 3.31 -6.40
C VAL A 125 -13.84 3.84 -5.32
N PHE A 126 -13.31 4.42 -4.24
CA PHE A 126 -14.14 5.01 -3.17
C PHE A 126 -14.91 6.22 -3.68
N GLU A 127 -14.24 7.16 -4.39
CA GLU A 127 -14.87 8.33 -4.98
C GLU A 127 -15.97 7.95 -5.99
N HIS A 128 -15.72 6.92 -6.83
CA HIS A 128 -16.71 6.42 -7.79
C HIS A 128 -17.93 5.78 -7.12
N LEU A 129 -17.67 4.95 -6.09
CA LEU A 129 -18.73 4.24 -5.38
C LEU A 129 -19.54 5.18 -4.50
N ASP A 130 -18.91 6.17 -3.85
CA ASP A 130 -19.61 7.19 -3.05
C ASP A 130 -20.55 8.03 -3.91
N ASP A 131 -20.14 8.42 -5.14
CA ASP A 131 -21.00 9.12 -6.09
C ASP A 131 -22.19 8.28 -6.55
N ALA A 132 -22.02 6.97 -6.51
CA ALA A 132 -23.08 6.02 -6.81
C ALA A 132 -23.94 5.66 -5.58
N ASP A 133 -23.75 6.34 -4.44
CA ASP A 133 -24.38 6.06 -3.15
C ASP A 133 -24.18 4.62 -2.65
N VAL A 134 -23.03 4.04 -2.94
CA VAL A 134 -22.57 2.76 -2.40
C VAL A 134 -21.77 3.03 -1.14
N ARG A 135 -22.10 2.36 -0.02
CA ARG A 135 -21.39 2.56 1.24
C ARG A 135 -20.03 1.90 1.19
N THR A 136 -19.00 2.72 1.26
CA THR A 136 -17.60 2.27 1.17
C THR A 136 -16.97 2.13 2.55
N ALA A 137 -16.11 1.12 2.72
CA ALA A 137 -15.27 0.94 3.90
C ALA A 137 -13.83 0.60 3.49
N CYS A 138 -12.88 1.04 4.30
CA CYS A 138 -11.45 0.84 4.05
C CYS A 138 -10.69 0.62 5.35
N THR A 139 -9.88 -0.43 5.40
CA THR A 139 -9.03 -0.76 6.55
C THR A 139 -7.57 -0.77 6.16
N THR A 140 -6.74 0.04 6.83
CA THR A 140 -5.26 -0.01 6.76
C THR A 140 -4.67 0.03 5.33
N TRP A 141 -5.38 0.63 4.36
CA TRP A 141 -4.94 0.73 2.98
C TRP A 141 -4.28 2.08 2.66
N LEU A 142 -3.20 2.08 1.89
CA LEU A 142 -2.42 3.30 1.62
C LEU A 142 -3.22 4.34 0.83
N ILE A 143 -4.01 3.93 -0.16
CA ILE A 143 -4.82 4.82 -1.00
C ILE A 143 -6.28 4.75 -0.55
N TYR A 144 -6.65 5.61 0.36
CA TYR A 144 -7.99 5.66 0.95
C TYR A 144 -8.84 6.85 0.48
N ARG A 145 -8.33 7.72 -0.41
CA ARG A 145 -9.02 8.94 -0.85
C ARG A 145 -10.46 8.67 -1.30
N GLY A 146 -11.39 9.41 -0.70
CA GLY A 146 -12.84 9.38 -0.94
C GLY A 146 -13.44 10.74 -0.67
N HIS A 147 -14.76 10.81 -0.47
CA HIS A 147 -15.47 12.08 -0.26
C HIS A 147 -15.80 12.37 1.21
N THR A 148 -15.71 11.39 2.09
CA THR A 148 -16.07 11.56 3.50
C THR A 148 -14.90 12.14 4.27
N ARG A 149 -15.16 13.22 5.00
CA ARG A 149 -14.17 13.85 5.87
C ARG A 149 -14.01 13.06 7.16
N HIS A 150 -12.77 12.79 7.54
CA HIS A 150 -12.39 12.17 8.80
C HIS A 150 -11.45 13.12 9.56
N ASP A 151 -11.86 13.53 10.73
CA ASP A 151 -10.99 14.22 11.66
C ASP A 151 -10.19 13.16 12.45
N PRO A 152 -8.95 13.44 12.86
CA PRO A 152 -8.18 12.52 13.70
C PRO A 152 -8.99 12.12 14.93
N SER A 153 -9.21 10.82 15.12
CA SER A 153 -10.17 10.28 16.08
C SER A 153 -9.53 9.63 17.31
N GLY A 154 -10.32 9.47 18.37
CA GLY A 154 -9.95 8.73 19.58
C GLY A 154 -9.27 9.55 20.67
N ALA A 155 -9.41 9.10 21.91
CA ALA A 155 -8.77 9.66 23.12
C ALA A 155 -7.55 8.83 23.57
N SER A 156 -7.03 7.95 22.70
CA SER A 156 -5.96 7.02 23.04
C SER A 156 -4.61 7.72 23.29
N VAL A 157 -3.73 7.08 24.04
CA VAL A 157 -2.34 7.53 24.20
C VAL A 157 -1.63 7.65 22.86
N TYR A 158 -1.97 6.78 21.91
CA TYR A 158 -1.41 6.75 20.57
C TYR A 158 -1.76 8.02 19.79
N ARG A 159 -3.01 8.51 19.90
CA ARG A 159 -3.41 9.79 19.30
C ARG A 159 -2.59 10.96 19.85
N ARG A 160 -2.38 11.03 21.15
CA ARG A 160 -1.60 12.13 21.76
C ARG A 160 -0.17 12.16 21.23
N ILE A 161 0.43 10.99 20.99
CA ILE A 161 1.76 10.87 20.38
C ILE A 161 1.72 11.36 18.93
N ALA A 162 0.73 10.94 18.15
CA ALA A 162 0.56 11.35 16.78
C ALA A 162 0.30 12.87 16.64
N GLU A 163 -0.54 13.45 17.50
CA GLU A 163 -0.78 14.89 17.54
C GLU A 163 0.49 15.70 17.87
N ALA A 164 1.32 15.19 18.77
CA ALA A 164 2.62 15.79 19.06
C ALA A 164 3.58 15.71 17.88
N ALA A 165 3.44 14.70 17.02
CA ALA A 165 4.17 14.51 15.77
C ALA A 165 3.49 15.19 14.55
N GLN A 166 2.59 16.13 14.73
CA GLN A 166 1.88 16.91 13.70
C GLN A 166 0.78 16.18 12.91
N PHE A 167 0.35 14.99 13.30
CA PHE A 167 -0.75 14.26 12.67
C PHE A 167 -2.11 14.75 13.19
N ARG A 168 -2.52 15.97 12.78
CA ARG A 168 -3.72 16.68 13.28
C ARG A 168 -4.70 17.08 12.21
N HIS A 169 -4.33 16.90 10.93
CA HIS A 169 -5.16 17.36 9.83
C HIS A 169 -6.23 16.33 9.48
N PRO A 170 -7.44 16.77 9.10
CA PRO A 170 -8.45 15.88 8.56
C PRO A 170 -8.01 15.32 7.22
N VAL A 171 -8.53 14.14 6.91
CA VAL A 171 -8.39 13.51 5.59
C VAL A 171 -9.77 13.31 4.95
N TYR A 172 -9.77 13.01 3.65
CA TYR A 172 -10.97 12.62 2.93
C TYR A 172 -10.79 11.18 2.44
N GLY A 173 -11.68 10.29 2.86
CA GLY A 173 -11.58 8.86 2.63
C GLY A 173 -12.91 8.19 2.29
N ALA A 174 -12.92 6.86 2.29
CA ALA A 174 -14.10 6.03 2.25
C ALA A 174 -15.08 6.43 3.37
N ARG A 175 -16.37 6.07 3.26
CA ARG A 175 -17.37 6.43 4.30
C ARG A 175 -17.00 5.91 5.68
N GLU A 176 -16.52 4.67 5.75
CA GLU A 176 -15.94 4.08 6.94
C GLU A 176 -14.44 3.91 6.72
N LEU A 177 -13.62 4.67 7.44
CA LEU A 177 -12.16 4.66 7.33
C LEU A 177 -11.55 4.27 8.67
N PHE A 178 -10.63 3.29 8.63
CA PHE A 178 -9.84 2.83 9.77
C PHE A 178 -8.37 2.76 9.37
N TYR A 179 -7.58 3.68 9.89
CA TYR A 179 -6.18 3.82 9.48
C TYR A 179 -5.26 4.15 10.66
N ALA A 180 -4.47 3.17 11.09
CA ALA A 180 -3.36 3.32 12.04
C ALA A 180 -3.72 4.00 13.38
N ASP A 181 -4.93 3.78 13.92
CA ASP A 181 -5.48 4.45 15.10
C ASP A 181 -5.49 6.00 14.98
N LEU A 182 -5.33 6.52 13.78
CA LEU A 182 -5.36 7.96 13.47
C LEU A 182 -6.74 8.41 13.00
N PHE A 183 -7.39 7.57 12.22
CA PHE A 183 -8.70 7.82 11.65
C PHE A 183 -9.57 6.59 11.85
N ASP A 184 -10.51 6.68 12.78
CA ASP A 184 -11.50 5.63 13.08
C ASP A 184 -12.90 6.23 12.97
N SER A 185 -13.65 5.80 11.96
CA SER A 185 -15.03 6.29 11.73
C SER A 185 -15.98 5.89 12.83
N GLN A 186 -15.70 4.77 13.51
CA GLN A 186 -16.50 4.19 14.58
C GLN A 186 -15.59 3.82 15.77
N ASP A 187 -16.15 3.85 16.98
CA ASP A 187 -15.48 3.29 18.16
C ASP A 187 -15.70 1.76 18.19
N THR A 188 -14.77 1.04 17.59
CA THR A 188 -14.82 -0.42 17.50
C THR A 188 -14.13 -1.11 18.68
N GLY A 189 -13.39 -0.38 19.49
CA GLY A 189 -12.50 -0.94 20.51
C GLY A 189 -11.26 -1.66 19.95
N CYS A 190 -11.09 -1.70 18.62
CA CYS A 190 -9.91 -2.28 17.96
C CYS A 190 -8.74 -1.30 17.96
N THR A 191 -7.50 -1.80 18.05
CA THR A 191 -6.30 -0.95 18.01
C THR A 191 -5.21 -1.62 17.17
N SER A 192 -4.45 -0.82 16.44
CA SER A 192 -3.30 -1.24 15.63
C SER A 192 -1.96 -0.83 16.23
N ALA A 193 -1.96 -0.20 17.40
CA ALA A 193 -0.76 0.39 17.99
C ALA A 193 -0.03 1.33 17.00
N LEU A 194 -0.76 2.28 16.38
CA LEU A 194 -0.30 3.19 15.33
C LEU A 194 0.17 2.49 14.04
N GLY A 195 -0.42 1.36 13.70
CA GLY A 195 -0.05 0.61 12.50
C GLY A 195 1.30 -0.11 12.62
N MET A 196 1.71 -0.44 13.84
CA MET A 196 2.94 -1.20 14.07
C MET A 196 2.90 -2.57 13.39
N PRO A 197 4.00 -3.01 12.77
CA PRO A 197 4.12 -4.32 12.17
C PRO A 197 3.71 -5.46 13.13
N GLY A 198 2.94 -6.43 12.60
CA GLY A 198 2.39 -7.55 13.37
C GLY A 198 1.11 -7.22 14.17
N GLN A 199 0.59 -6.00 14.05
CA GLN A 199 -0.67 -5.58 14.66
C GLN A 199 -1.74 -5.21 13.62
N ARG A 200 -1.34 -4.97 12.37
CA ARG A 200 -2.20 -4.43 11.32
C ARG A 200 -3.24 -5.44 10.85
N ASP A 201 -2.84 -6.69 10.59
CA ASP A 201 -3.77 -7.75 10.18
C ASP A 201 -4.77 -8.08 11.29
N ARG A 202 -4.29 -8.11 12.55
CA ARG A 202 -5.15 -8.31 13.72
C ARG A 202 -6.19 -7.18 13.85
N HIS A 203 -5.78 -5.93 13.68
CA HIS A 203 -6.64 -4.75 13.67
C HIS A 203 -7.67 -4.84 12.54
N THR A 204 -7.21 -5.10 11.32
CA THR A 204 -8.08 -5.25 10.15
C THR A 204 -9.12 -6.35 10.37
N GLY A 205 -8.73 -7.51 10.92
CA GLY A 205 -9.66 -8.59 11.25
C GLY A 205 -10.70 -8.20 12.30
N CYS A 206 -10.27 -7.45 13.33
CA CYS A 206 -11.17 -6.92 14.36
C CYS A 206 -12.18 -5.92 13.78
N VAL A 207 -11.71 -4.94 13.03
CA VAL A 207 -12.56 -3.92 12.39
C VAL A 207 -13.47 -4.54 11.33
N GLY A 208 -12.95 -5.44 10.50
CA GLY A 208 -13.73 -6.14 9.48
C GLY A 208 -14.88 -6.94 10.08
N ALA A 209 -14.66 -7.64 11.19
CA ALA A 209 -15.71 -8.34 11.92
C ALA A 209 -16.79 -7.36 12.42
N TYR A 210 -16.39 -6.23 13.01
CA TYR A 210 -17.32 -5.20 13.43
C TYR A 210 -18.16 -4.64 12.26
N LEU A 211 -17.51 -4.36 11.12
CA LEU A 211 -18.19 -3.84 9.93
C LEU A 211 -19.21 -4.83 9.36
N VAL A 212 -18.89 -6.12 9.35
CA VAL A 212 -19.81 -7.20 8.90
C VAL A 212 -20.96 -7.34 9.87
N GLU A 213 -20.70 -7.43 11.17
CA GLU A 213 -21.72 -7.61 12.21
C GLU A 213 -22.76 -6.48 12.21
N HIS A 214 -22.32 -5.23 11.98
CA HIS A 214 -23.17 -4.05 11.97
C HIS A 214 -23.68 -3.66 10.57
N GLY A 215 -23.28 -4.38 9.52
CA GLY A 215 -23.72 -4.14 8.15
C GLY A 215 -23.36 -2.76 7.61
N LEU A 216 -22.16 -2.24 7.91
CA LEU A 216 -21.77 -0.85 7.67
C LEU A 216 -21.22 -0.56 6.27
N PHE A 217 -21.11 -1.53 5.39
CA PHE A 217 -20.60 -1.34 4.03
C PHE A 217 -21.41 -2.10 2.98
N ASP A 218 -21.21 -1.69 1.73
CA ASP A 218 -21.58 -2.42 0.52
C ASP A 218 -20.32 -2.80 -0.29
N PHE A 219 -19.24 -2.02 -0.13
CA PHE A 219 -17.87 -2.32 -0.61
C PHE A 219 -16.88 -2.14 0.54
N LEU A 220 -16.08 -3.17 0.80
CA LEU A 220 -15.00 -3.15 1.79
C LEU A 220 -13.67 -3.47 1.11
N LEU A 221 -12.69 -2.55 1.20
CA LEU A 221 -11.29 -2.85 0.94
C LEU A 221 -10.65 -3.27 2.26
N PHE A 222 -10.30 -4.55 2.33
CA PHE A 222 -9.81 -5.25 3.51
C PHE A 222 -8.32 -5.55 3.34
N SER A 223 -7.46 -4.72 3.91
CA SER A 223 -6.01 -4.79 3.70
C SER A 223 -5.29 -5.55 4.82
N LEU A 224 -4.43 -6.48 4.45
CA LEU A 224 -3.64 -7.35 5.32
C LEU A 224 -2.14 -7.17 5.03
N PRO A 225 -1.49 -6.10 5.57
CA PRO A 225 -0.14 -5.70 5.16
C PRO A 225 0.99 -6.36 5.96
N ASP A 226 0.72 -7.22 6.97
CA ASP A 226 1.80 -7.75 7.81
C ASP A 226 2.61 -8.86 7.13
N ASN A 227 2.05 -9.52 6.09
CA ASN A 227 2.76 -10.55 5.34
C ASN A 227 3.99 -9.99 4.61
N ASP A 228 3.91 -8.79 4.01
CA ASP A 228 5.05 -8.12 3.39
C ASP A 228 6.17 -7.85 4.41
N THR A 229 5.82 -7.24 5.54
CA THR A 229 6.80 -6.96 6.59
C THR A 229 7.46 -8.22 7.16
N HIS A 230 6.72 -9.32 7.25
CA HIS A 230 7.26 -10.60 7.66
C HIS A 230 8.23 -11.15 6.61
N SER A 231 7.86 -11.09 5.33
CA SER A 231 8.67 -11.55 4.20
C SER A 231 10.01 -10.82 4.10
N HIS A 232 10.03 -9.51 4.34
CA HIS A 232 11.26 -8.73 4.41
C HIS A 232 12.24 -9.16 5.52
N ARG A 233 11.73 -9.80 6.58
CA ARG A 233 12.55 -10.26 7.72
C ARG A 233 12.94 -11.73 7.63
N ALA A 234 12.03 -12.56 7.16
CA ALA A 234 12.16 -14.02 7.17
C ALA A 234 12.51 -14.62 5.79
N GLY A 235 12.54 -13.77 4.75
CA GLY A 235 12.58 -14.20 3.35
C GLY A 235 11.19 -14.53 2.79
N PRO A 236 11.04 -14.49 1.46
CA PRO A 236 9.75 -14.74 0.81
C PRO A 236 9.23 -16.18 1.01
N ASP A 237 10.09 -17.14 1.28
CA ASP A 237 9.72 -18.53 1.57
C ASP A 237 9.28 -18.74 3.03
N GLY A 238 9.41 -17.73 3.89
CA GLY A 238 8.94 -17.73 5.27
C GLY A 238 7.47 -17.33 5.44
N GLN A 239 6.73 -17.05 4.37
CA GLN A 239 5.38 -16.45 4.41
C GLN A 239 4.30 -17.34 5.08
N VAL A 240 4.47 -18.64 5.17
CA VAL A 240 3.46 -19.55 5.74
C VAL A 240 2.95 -19.10 7.10
N VAL A 241 3.83 -18.52 7.94
CA VAL A 241 3.47 -18.00 9.26
C VAL A 241 2.60 -16.76 9.18
N SER A 242 2.95 -15.80 8.34
CA SER A 242 2.20 -14.56 8.17
C SER A 242 0.91 -14.73 7.38
N ILE A 243 0.88 -15.67 6.42
CA ILE A 243 -0.35 -16.08 5.73
C ILE A 243 -1.36 -16.65 6.76
N ALA A 244 -0.89 -17.46 7.72
CA ALA A 244 -1.74 -17.96 8.80
C ALA A 244 -2.32 -16.85 9.69
N GLU A 245 -1.61 -15.73 9.90
CA GLU A 245 -2.14 -14.56 10.62
C GLU A 245 -3.18 -13.80 9.77
N ALA A 246 -2.91 -13.62 8.48
CA ALA A 246 -3.86 -13.03 7.53
C ALA A 246 -5.14 -13.87 7.43
N ASP A 247 -5.01 -15.20 7.39
CA ASP A 247 -6.14 -16.14 7.41
C ASP A 247 -7.00 -15.99 8.65
N ARG A 248 -6.38 -15.88 9.85
CA ARG A 248 -7.13 -15.63 11.10
C ARG A 248 -7.90 -14.32 11.09
N ALA A 249 -7.39 -13.29 10.40
CA ALA A 249 -8.12 -12.03 10.23
C ALA A 249 -9.37 -12.23 9.36
N LEU A 250 -9.27 -12.99 8.28
CA LEU A 250 -10.40 -13.39 7.43
C LEU A 250 -11.36 -14.31 8.19
N GLU A 251 -10.86 -15.28 8.94
CA GLU A 251 -11.66 -16.21 9.74
C GLU A 251 -12.57 -15.47 10.72
N ARG A 252 -12.09 -14.39 11.36
CA ARG A 252 -12.91 -13.55 12.25
C ARG A 252 -14.10 -12.93 11.52
N VAL A 253 -13.86 -12.41 10.32
CA VAL A 253 -14.90 -11.79 9.49
C VAL A 253 -15.95 -12.81 9.06
N VAL A 254 -15.48 -13.99 8.65
CA VAL A 254 -16.35 -15.11 8.27
C VAL A 254 -17.14 -15.65 9.46
N HIS A 255 -16.50 -15.74 10.63
CA HIS A 255 -17.11 -16.27 11.85
C HIS A 255 -18.32 -15.43 12.31
N VAL A 256 -18.21 -14.11 12.35
CA VAL A 256 -19.32 -13.22 12.78
C VAL A 256 -20.52 -13.24 11.82
N ALA A 257 -20.29 -13.65 10.57
CA ALA A 257 -21.36 -13.87 9.59
C ALA A 257 -22.03 -15.25 9.70
N GLY A 258 -21.60 -16.09 10.64
CA GLY A 258 -22.15 -17.43 10.84
C GLY A 258 -21.44 -18.54 10.04
N GLY A 259 -20.22 -18.30 9.57
CA GLY A 259 -19.40 -19.22 8.80
C GLY A 259 -19.33 -18.92 7.31
N VAL A 260 -18.49 -19.67 6.59
CA VAL A 260 -18.17 -19.41 5.17
C VAL A 260 -19.41 -19.40 4.29
N GLU A 261 -20.32 -20.36 4.46
CA GLU A 261 -21.54 -20.47 3.63
C GLU A 261 -22.42 -19.23 3.81
N SER A 262 -22.74 -18.89 5.06
CA SER A 262 -23.55 -17.70 5.37
C SER A 262 -22.88 -16.41 4.89
N PHE A 263 -21.55 -16.30 5.06
CA PHE A 263 -20.80 -15.14 4.59
C PHE A 263 -20.89 -15.00 3.06
N LEU A 264 -20.74 -16.09 2.31
CA LEU A 264 -20.80 -16.09 0.85
C LEU A 264 -22.22 -15.94 0.28
N GLU A 265 -23.26 -16.17 1.09
CA GLU A 265 -24.64 -15.85 0.68
C GLU A 265 -24.82 -14.35 0.50
N ASP A 266 -24.25 -13.54 1.40
CA ASP A 266 -24.41 -12.08 1.42
C ASP A 266 -23.24 -11.32 0.77
N HIS A 267 -22.08 -11.94 0.62
CA HIS A 267 -20.87 -11.30 0.14
C HIS A 267 -20.27 -11.99 -1.08
N THR A 268 -19.73 -11.18 -2.00
CA THR A 268 -18.76 -11.60 -3.00
C THR A 268 -17.38 -11.25 -2.46
N VAL A 269 -16.43 -12.18 -2.54
CA VAL A 269 -15.07 -11.99 -2.04
C VAL A 269 -14.08 -12.08 -3.17
N ILE A 270 -13.19 -11.12 -3.26
CA ILE A 270 -11.99 -11.13 -4.09
C ILE A 270 -10.81 -11.11 -3.14
N VAL A 271 -9.96 -12.15 -3.18
CA VAL A 271 -8.67 -12.16 -2.49
C VAL A 271 -7.58 -11.97 -3.52
N MET A 272 -6.67 -11.02 -3.31
CA MET A 272 -5.55 -10.79 -4.21
C MET A 272 -4.31 -10.33 -3.45
N SER A 273 -3.17 -10.37 -4.12
CA SER A 273 -1.97 -9.66 -3.73
C SER A 273 -1.84 -8.36 -4.53
N ASP A 274 -1.13 -7.39 -4.02
CA ASP A 274 -0.70 -6.19 -4.75
C ASP A 274 0.60 -6.44 -5.52
N HIS A 275 1.54 -7.17 -4.95
CA HIS A 275 2.77 -7.68 -5.57
C HIS A 275 3.22 -8.98 -4.88
N SER A 276 4.38 -9.50 -5.24
CA SER A 276 5.04 -10.61 -4.56
C SER A 276 6.49 -10.26 -4.27
N GLN A 277 7.24 -11.19 -3.69
CA GLN A 277 8.68 -11.06 -3.39
C GLN A 277 9.46 -12.26 -3.91
N THR A 278 10.74 -12.05 -4.20
CA THR A 278 11.69 -13.11 -4.51
C THR A 278 13.00 -12.84 -3.79
N ASP A 279 13.77 -13.88 -3.53
CA ASP A 279 15.10 -13.75 -2.99
C ASP A 279 16.00 -12.95 -3.94
N VAL A 280 16.92 -12.20 -3.35
CA VAL A 280 17.98 -11.50 -4.06
C VAL A 280 19.34 -11.97 -3.55
N THR A 281 20.32 -12.10 -4.43
CA THR A 281 21.67 -12.55 -4.10
C THR A 281 22.63 -11.37 -3.90
N ASP A 282 22.36 -10.26 -4.61
CA ASP A 282 23.23 -9.11 -4.64
C ASP A 282 22.46 -7.79 -4.61
N SER A 283 23.16 -6.70 -4.36
CA SER A 283 22.62 -5.34 -4.40
C SER A 283 23.55 -4.43 -5.19
N VAL A 284 22.97 -3.54 -5.98
CA VAL A 284 23.68 -2.55 -6.78
C VAL A 284 23.50 -1.16 -6.15
N ASN A 285 24.60 -0.48 -5.83
CA ASN A 285 24.56 0.92 -5.40
C ASN A 285 24.61 1.84 -6.61
N LEU A 286 23.48 2.21 -7.14
CA LEU A 286 23.38 3.05 -8.33
C LEU A 286 24.00 4.44 -8.16
N ALA A 287 24.07 4.98 -6.95
CA ALA A 287 24.70 6.28 -6.71
C ALA A 287 26.22 6.25 -6.99
N GLU A 288 26.88 5.11 -6.81
CA GLU A 288 28.29 4.95 -7.12
C GLU A 288 28.57 4.96 -8.63
N ALA A 289 27.61 4.52 -9.45
CA ALA A 289 27.71 4.58 -10.90
C ALA A 289 27.82 6.02 -11.44
N PHE A 290 27.31 6.99 -10.68
CA PHE A 290 27.31 8.41 -11.02
C PHE A 290 28.38 9.21 -10.28
N ALA A 291 29.56 8.63 -10.01
CA ALA A 291 30.63 9.29 -9.23
C ALA A 291 31.14 10.61 -9.85
N GLU A 292 30.98 10.80 -11.16
CA GLU A 292 31.38 12.02 -11.88
C GLU A 292 30.27 13.09 -11.90
N ALA A 293 29.01 12.72 -11.56
CA ALA A 293 27.88 13.63 -11.49
C ALA A 293 27.56 14.02 -10.05
N ARG A 294 27.06 15.24 -9.87
CA ARG A 294 26.57 15.65 -8.55
C ARG A 294 25.15 15.11 -8.30
N VAL A 295 25.08 14.00 -7.57
CA VAL A 295 23.80 13.39 -7.15
C VAL A 295 23.26 14.10 -5.92
N LEU A 296 21.98 14.47 -5.94
CA LEU A 296 21.28 15.06 -4.81
C LEU A 296 21.27 14.07 -3.64
N ALA A 297 21.75 14.48 -2.48
CA ALA A 297 21.67 13.67 -1.28
C ALA A 297 20.31 13.82 -0.57
N PRO A 298 19.81 12.79 0.12
CA PRO A 298 18.56 12.87 0.87
C PRO A 298 18.46 14.00 1.90
N SER A 299 19.61 14.40 2.44
CA SER A 299 19.74 15.46 3.45
C SER A 299 19.95 16.86 2.88
N ASP A 300 20.14 16.98 1.56
CA ASP A 300 20.40 18.30 0.97
C ASP A 300 19.16 19.21 1.09
N PRO A 301 19.35 20.44 1.53
CA PRO A 301 18.28 21.42 1.54
C PRO A 301 18.05 21.94 0.14
N ALA A 302 17.01 21.56 -0.54
CA ALA A 302 16.65 21.96 -1.91
C ALA A 302 17.74 21.69 -2.98
N PRO A 303 17.40 21.64 -4.26
CA PRO A 303 18.33 21.22 -5.32
C PRO A 303 19.39 22.28 -5.65
N VAL A 304 20.29 22.54 -4.74
CA VAL A 304 21.39 23.47 -4.97
C VAL A 304 22.44 22.75 -5.81
N GLU A 305 22.46 23.03 -7.10
CA GLU A 305 23.50 22.59 -8.05
C GLU A 305 23.62 21.05 -8.26
N ALA A 306 22.67 20.22 -7.81
CA ALA A 306 22.67 18.79 -8.12
C ALA A 306 22.24 18.57 -9.58
N GLU A 307 22.88 17.63 -10.26
CA GLU A 307 22.60 17.29 -11.65
C GLU A 307 21.56 16.16 -11.76
N LEU A 308 21.63 15.20 -10.84
CA LEU A 308 20.79 14.01 -10.82
C LEU A 308 20.15 13.78 -9.46
N ALA A 309 18.94 13.18 -9.46
CA ALA A 309 18.37 12.51 -8.30
C ALA A 309 18.22 11.02 -8.62
N VAL A 310 18.74 10.16 -7.76
CA VAL A 310 18.69 8.70 -7.90
C VAL A 310 17.74 8.14 -6.86
N CYS A 311 16.68 7.46 -7.31
CA CYS A 311 15.57 7.00 -6.48
C CYS A 311 15.41 5.47 -6.59
N PRO A 312 16.19 4.69 -5.84
CA PRO A 312 16.06 3.23 -5.85
C PRO A 312 14.80 2.79 -5.11
N ALA A 313 14.13 1.76 -5.63
CA ALA A 313 12.98 1.13 -5.01
C ALA A 313 12.94 -0.36 -5.36
N ALA A 314 13.37 -1.20 -4.44
CA ALA A 314 13.49 -2.65 -4.62
C ALA A 314 14.30 -3.01 -5.89
N ARG A 315 13.69 -3.68 -6.87
CA ARG A 315 14.33 -4.09 -8.14
C ARG A 315 14.20 -3.06 -9.26
N SER A 316 13.82 -1.85 -8.94
CA SER A 316 13.71 -0.75 -9.88
C SER A 316 14.37 0.51 -9.34
N ALA A 317 14.68 1.45 -10.20
CA ALA A 317 15.13 2.78 -9.81
C ALA A 317 14.64 3.81 -10.82
N MET A 318 14.49 5.05 -10.37
CA MET A 318 14.26 6.20 -11.24
C MET A 318 15.43 7.16 -11.10
N VAL A 319 15.91 7.67 -12.22
CA VAL A 319 16.94 8.70 -12.27
C VAL A 319 16.35 9.94 -12.92
N TYR A 320 16.44 11.07 -12.22
CA TYR A 320 15.91 12.35 -12.66
C TYR A 320 17.05 13.31 -12.97
N ALA A 321 17.05 13.89 -14.16
CA ALA A 321 17.88 15.05 -14.47
C ALA A 321 17.24 16.29 -13.80
N LEU A 322 18.04 17.03 -13.03
CA LEU A 322 17.58 18.17 -12.23
C LEU A 322 17.88 19.52 -12.93
N ASP A 323 18.88 19.56 -13.81
CA ASP A 323 19.17 20.74 -14.63
C ASP A 323 18.32 20.68 -15.91
N GLU A 324 17.28 21.53 -15.97
CA GLU A 324 16.35 21.58 -17.12
C GLU A 324 17.06 21.95 -18.43
N GLY A 325 18.10 22.82 -18.36
CA GLY A 325 18.86 23.25 -19.54
C GLY A 325 19.69 22.14 -20.15
N ARG A 326 20.04 21.12 -19.37
CA ARG A 326 20.87 19.97 -19.76
C ARG A 326 20.12 18.63 -19.67
N ALA A 327 18.82 18.65 -19.42
CA ALA A 327 18.05 17.45 -19.07
C ALA A 327 18.22 16.31 -20.10
N GLY A 328 18.12 16.60 -21.41
CA GLY A 328 18.32 15.58 -22.45
C GLY A 328 19.71 14.93 -22.39
N ALA A 329 20.77 15.75 -22.34
CA ALA A 329 22.15 15.24 -22.28
C ALA A 329 22.43 14.45 -20.98
N LEU A 330 21.83 14.88 -19.85
CA LEU A 330 21.97 14.17 -18.58
C LEU A 330 21.23 12.84 -18.57
N VAL A 331 20.04 12.77 -19.19
CA VAL A 331 19.27 11.51 -19.32
C VAL A 331 20.03 10.54 -20.21
N ASP A 332 20.53 10.98 -21.37
CA ASP A 332 21.28 10.12 -22.29
C ASP A 332 22.56 9.59 -21.62
N ALA A 333 23.32 10.45 -20.96
CA ALA A 333 24.52 10.04 -20.23
C ALA A 333 24.21 9.09 -19.05
N ALA A 334 23.10 9.32 -18.34
CA ALA A 334 22.68 8.44 -17.27
C ALA A 334 22.25 7.07 -17.80
N ALA A 335 21.55 7.03 -18.93
CA ALA A 335 21.15 5.78 -19.58
C ALA A 335 22.37 4.96 -20.04
N ASP A 336 23.35 5.61 -20.70
CA ASP A 336 24.61 4.97 -21.11
C ASP A 336 25.37 4.42 -19.89
N THR A 337 25.48 5.22 -18.83
CA THR A 337 26.14 4.80 -17.59
C THR A 337 25.47 3.56 -16.98
N LEU A 338 24.14 3.58 -16.86
CA LEU A 338 23.38 2.47 -16.25
C LEU A 338 23.41 1.20 -17.08
N ALA A 339 23.49 1.30 -18.40
CA ALA A 339 23.59 0.15 -19.30
C ALA A 339 24.89 -0.67 -19.10
N GLU A 340 25.94 -0.04 -18.57
CA GLU A 340 27.22 -0.69 -18.27
C GLU A 340 27.30 -1.23 -16.82
N VAL A 341 26.30 -0.97 -15.98
CA VAL A 341 26.30 -1.42 -14.58
C VAL A 341 25.89 -2.89 -14.49
N GLU A 342 26.76 -3.71 -13.94
CA GLU A 342 26.47 -5.13 -13.69
C GLU A 342 25.25 -5.24 -12.74
N GLY A 343 24.27 -6.07 -13.13
CA GLY A 343 23.00 -6.26 -12.40
C GLY A 343 21.86 -5.32 -12.81
N VAL A 344 22.09 -4.44 -13.80
CA VAL A 344 21.04 -3.67 -14.46
C VAL A 344 20.65 -4.37 -15.76
N ASP A 345 19.45 -4.90 -15.83
CA ASP A 345 18.97 -5.67 -16.99
C ASP A 345 18.33 -4.79 -18.07
N LEU A 346 17.66 -3.71 -17.66
CA LEU A 346 16.89 -2.85 -18.56
C LEU A 346 16.97 -1.39 -18.13
N VAL A 347 17.29 -0.54 -19.09
CA VAL A 347 17.19 0.92 -18.98
C VAL A 347 16.16 1.41 -19.99
N ALA A 348 15.16 2.21 -19.58
CA ALA A 348 14.05 2.68 -20.40
C ALA A 348 13.75 4.18 -20.17
#